data_b41db5394138f2afe6d1c50a402feddb
#
_entry.id   b41db5394138f2afe6d1c50a402feddb
#
_cell.length_a   1.000
_cell.length_b   1.000
_cell.length_c   1.000
_cell.angle_alpha   90.00
_cell.angle_beta   90.00
_cell.angle_gamma   90.00
#
_symmetry.space_group_name_H-M   'P 1'
#
loop_
_entity.id
_entity.type
_entity.pdbx_description
1 polymer ?
#
loop_
_entity_poly.entity_id
_entity_poly.type
_entity_poly.pdbx_seq_one_letter_code
_entity_poly.pdbx_strand_id
1 'polypeptide(L)'
;MEALARLRPMMSDGTVTAGNASSQNDAASVCLVVAEDKLEELGLKAMGYLRGWAVTGCHPAYMGIGPVAATNKVMGKLNLTLADMDLIELNEAFAAQVLSVLREWKLPNEDKLNVNGSGISLGHPIAATGARILTTLLYEMEARQAQWGLETMCVGGGQGMAAIFERK
;
A
#
# COMPACT_ATOMS: atom_id res chain seq x y z
N MET A 1 0.16 17.30 18.41
CA MET A 1 1.61 17.07 18.30
C MET A 1 2.28 16.84 19.64
N GLU A 2 2.09 17.70 20.65
CA GLU A 2 2.72 17.55 21.98
C GLU A 2 2.42 16.21 22.67
N ALA A 3 1.18 15.71 22.57
CA ALA A 3 0.81 14.42 23.17
C ALA A 3 1.59 13.24 22.52
N LEU A 4 1.76 13.27 21.21
CA LEU A 4 2.54 12.24 20.48
C LEU A 4 4.03 12.30 20.86
N ALA A 5 4.58 13.49 21.06
CA ALA A 5 5.97 13.66 21.45
C ALA A 5 6.31 13.11 22.86
N ARG A 6 5.29 12.90 23.70
CA ARG A 6 5.44 12.34 25.07
C ARG A 6 5.35 10.83 25.12
N LEU A 7 5.02 10.17 24.01
CA LEU A 7 4.93 8.70 23.98
C LEU A 7 6.31 8.08 24.11
N ARG A 8 6.37 7.02 24.92
CA ARG A 8 7.62 6.28 25.13
C ARG A 8 7.95 5.47 23.87
N PRO A 9 9.20 5.51 23.40
CA PRO A 9 9.66 4.58 22.38
C PRO A 9 9.50 3.13 22.83
N MET A 10 9.23 2.22 21.90
CA MET A 10 9.17 0.79 22.17
C MET A 10 10.55 0.21 22.55
N MET A 11 11.63 0.84 22.08
CA MET A 11 13.02 0.52 22.43
C MET A 11 13.68 1.77 23.01
N SER A 12 14.57 1.60 23.98
CA SER A 12 15.17 2.71 24.75
C SER A 12 15.85 3.80 23.90
N ASP A 13 16.40 3.40 22.77
CA ASP A 13 17.13 4.25 21.82
C ASP A 13 16.39 4.43 20.47
N GLY A 14 15.13 3.96 20.42
CA GLY A 14 14.31 3.97 19.21
C GLY A 14 13.41 5.21 19.09
N THR A 15 12.80 5.34 17.92
CA THR A 15 11.83 6.42 17.59
C THR A 15 10.41 5.89 17.38
N VAL A 16 10.23 4.57 17.32
CA VAL A 16 8.92 3.94 17.13
C VAL A 16 8.15 3.94 18.45
N THR A 17 6.94 4.50 18.40
CA THR A 17 6.01 4.62 19.54
C THR A 17 4.63 4.11 19.14
N ALA A 18 3.72 3.96 20.10
CA ALA A 18 2.32 3.62 19.83
C ALA A 18 1.58 4.66 18.97
N GLY A 19 2.12 5.88 18.83
CA GLY A 19 1.51 6.95 18.04
C GLY A 19 2.01 7.06 16.60
N ASN A 20 3.06 6.29 16.24
CA ASN A 20 3.64 6.32 14.89
C ASN A 20 3.90 4.91 14.31
N ALA A 21 3.22 3.93 14.86
CA ALA A 21 3.19 2.55 14.41
C ALA A 21 1.75 2.09 14.22
N SER A 22 1.52 1.18 13.30
CA SER A 22 0.23 0.49 13.17
C SER A 22 -0.06 -0.35 14.40
N SER A 23 -1.33 -0.53 14.73
CA SER A 23 -1.78 -1.49 15.73
C SER A 23 -1.99 -2.88 15.11
N GLN A 24 -1.97 -3.92 15.95
CA GLN A 24 -2.43 -5.24 15.54
C GLN A 24 -3.95 -5.28 15.68
N ASN A 25 -4.62 -5.76 14.65
CA ASN A 25 -6.07 -5.70 14.55
C ASN A 25 -6.64 -7.00 14.01
N ASP A 26 -7.88 -7.28 14.38
CA ASP A 26 -8.69 -8.33 13.79
C ASP A 26 -9.54 -7.73 12.67
N ALA A 27 -9.51 -8.33 11.49
CA ALA A 27 -10.38 -7.95 10.39
C ALA A 27 -10.49 -9.07 9.37
N ALA A 28 -11.51 -8.96 8.51
CA ALA A 28 -11.66 -9.77 7.32
C ALA A 28 -11.92 -8.85 6.11
N SER A 29 -11.33 -9.18 4.97
CA SER A 29 -11.65 -8.54 3.70
C SER A 29 -11.68 -9.57 2.59
N VAL A 30 -12.50 -9.32 1.57
CA VAL A 30 -12.72 -10.24 0.46
C VAL A 30 -12.69 -9.46 -0.85
N CYS A 31 -11.98 -10.01 -1.83
CA CYS A 31 -12.03 -9.54 -3.21
C CYS A 31 -12.44 -10.69 -4.11
N LEU A 32 -13.37 -10.44 -5.02
CA LEU A 32 -13.72 -11.38 -6.08
C LEU A 32 -12.78 -11.15 -7.26
N VAL A 33 -12.01 -12.17 -7.62
CA VAL A 33 -11.12 -12.14 -8.79
C VAL A 33 -11.76 -12.96 -9.91
N VAL A 34 -11.96 -12.33 -11.05
CA VAL A 34 -12.66 -12.93 -12.21
C VAL A 34 -11.83 -12.69 -13.48
N ALA A 35 -11.78 -13.68 -14.36
CA ALA A 35 -11.19 -13.51 -15.68
C ALA A 35 -12.02 -12.51 -16.50
N GLU A 36 -11.35 -11.61 -17.24
CA GLU A 36 -12.02 -10.51 -17.96
C GLU A 36 -13.08 -11.02 -18.95
N ASP A 37 -12.81 -12.15 -19.63
CA ASP A 37 -13.71 -12.80 -20.58
C ASP A 37 -14.97 -13.44 -19.93
N LYS A 38 -15.04 -13.50 -18.60
CA LYS A 38 -16.16 -14.03 -17.84
C LYS A 38 -17.10 -12.96 -17.26
N LEU A 39 -16.72 -11.70 -17.35
CA LEU A 39 -17.51 -10.62 -16.76
C LEU A 39 -18.93 -10.54 -17.32
N GLU A 40 -19.07 -10.63 -18.64
CA GLU A 40 -20.38 -10.56 -19.31
C GLU A 40 -21.27 -11.76 -18.94
N GLU A 41 -20.72 -12.98 -19.00
CA GLU A 41 -21.42 -14.21 -18.64
C GLU A 41 -21.95 -14.17 -17.20
N LEU A 42 -21.17 -13.59 -16.29
CA LEU A 42 -21.51 -13.51 -14.87
C LEU A 42 -22.32 -12.26 -14.51
N GLY A 43 -22.60 -11.36 -15.46
CA GLY A 43 -23.28 -10.09 -15.21
C GLY A 43 -22.52 -9.17 -14.25
N LEU A 44 -21.17 -9.25 -14.22
CA LEU A 44 -20.32 -8.49 -13.32
C LEU A 44 -19.68 -7.29 -14.02
N LYS A 45 -19.47 -6.22 -13.24
CA LYS A 45 -18.68 -5.06 -13.64
C LYS A 45 -17.38 -5.06 -12.85
N ALA A 46 -16.25 -4.99 -13.53
CA ALA A 46 -14.96 -4.86 -12.87
C ALA A 46 -14.81 -3.49 -12.23
N MET A 47 -14.34 -3.44 -10.98
CA MET A 47 -13.93 -2.21 -10.31
C MET A 47 -12.55 -1.76 -10.77
N GLY A 48 -11.68 -2.71 -11.10
CA GLY A 48 -10.34 -2.48 -11.64
C GLY A 48 -9.74 -3.75 -12.21
N TYR A 49 -8.71 -3.61 -13.00
CA TYR A 49 -8.00 -4.70 -13.66
C TYR A 49 -6.58 -4.79 -13.10
N LEU A 50 -6.18 -5.94 -12.58
CA LEU A 50 -4.80 -6.19 -12.18
C LEU A 50 -3.90 -6.23 -13.42
N ARG A 51 -3.03 -5.23 -13.58
CA ARG A 51 -2.11 -5.13 -14.72
C ARG A 51 -0.78 -5.80 -14.48
N GLY A 52 -0.33 -5.79 -13.25
CA GLY A 52 0.90 -6.46 -12.88
C GLY A 52 1.15 -6.43 -11.38
N TRP A 53 2.03 -7.31 -10.97
CA TRP A 53 2.48 -7.39 -9.59
C TRP A 53 3.94 -7.82 -9.50
N ALA A 54 4.56 -7.54 -8.37
CA ALA A 54 5.91 -7.97 -8.06
C ALA A 54 6.10 -8.23 -6.57
N VAL A 55 6.95 -9.19 -6.29
CA VAL A 55 7.52 -9.44 -4.96
C VAL A 55 9.03 -9.29 -5.09
N THR A 56 9.64 -8.69 -4.07
CA THR A 56 11.09 -8.52 -3.98
C THR A 56 11.58 -8.83 -2.57
N GLY A 57 12.83 -9.29 -2.45
CA GLY A 57 13.51 -9.42 -1.17
C GLY A 57 14.33 -8.16 -0.86
N CYS A 58 14.51 -7.89 0.42
CA CYS A 58 15.48 -6.93 0.95
C CYS A 58 16.09 -7.47 2.25
N HIS A 59 17.10 -6.79 2.76
CA HIS A 59 17.69 -7.23 4.03
C HIS A 59 16.66 -7.16 5.16
N PRO A 60 16.47 -8.22 5.98
CA PRO A 60 15.42 -8.29 7.00
C PRO A 60 15.43 -7.13 8.01
N ALA A 61 16.61 -6.64 8.38
CA ALA A 61 16.74 -5.49 9.29
C ALA A 61 16.16 -4.18 8.71
N TYR A 62 15.96 -4.11 7.40
CA TYR A 62 15.42 -2.96 6.68
C TYR A 62 14.15 -3.33 5.91
N MET A 63 13.38 -4.25 6.43
CA MET A 63 12.20 -4.80 5.74
C MET A 63 11.20 -3.72 5.29
N GLY A 64 11.13 -2.61 6.01
CA GLY A 64 10.24 -1.48 5.71
C GLY A 64 10.47 -0.83 4.35
N ILE A 65 11.68 -0.97 3.77
CA ILE A 65 12.00 -0.42 2.44
C ILE A 65 11.62 -1.35 1.27
N GLY A 66 11.16 -2.56 1.56
CA GLY A 66 10.74 -3.54 0.55
C GLY A 66 9.78 -3.01 -0.53
N PRO A 67 8.82 -2.13 -0.21
CA PRO A 67 7.93 -1.51 -1.19
C PRO A 67 8.65 -0.81 -2.34
N VAL A 68 9.82 -0.21 -2.11
CA VAL A 68 10.58 0.51 -3.14
C VAL A 68 10.98 -0.42 -4.28
N ALA A 69 11.64 -1.53 -3.96
CA ALA A 69 12.10 -2.48 -4.97
C ALA A 69 10.93 -3.18 -5.66
N ALA A 70 9.86 -3.52 -4.93
CA ALA A 70 8.67 -4.16 -5.50
C ALA A 70 7.95 -3.24 -6.49
N THR A 71 7.76 -1.97 -6.10
CA THR A 71 7.15 -0.95 -6.97
C THR A 71 7.99 -0.71 -8.22
N ASN A 72 9.29 -0.48 -8.08
CA ASN A 72 10.18 -0.30 -9.24
C ASN A 72 10.12 -1.50 -10.20
N LYS A 73 10.07 -2.71 -9.66
CA LYS A 73 10.01 -3.94 -10.46
C LYS A 73 8.71 -4.06 -11.25
N VAL A 74 7.56 -3.79 -10.65
CA VAL A 74 6.27 -3.88 -11.36
C VAL A 74 6.11 -2.74 -12.35
N MET A 75 6.49 -1.52 -12.00
CA MET A 75 6.47 -0.37 -12.91
C MET A 75 7.37 -0.58 -14.13
N GLY A 76 8.58 -1.10 -13.93
CA GLY A 76 9.47 -1.42 -15.04
C GLY A 76 8.91 -2.48 -16.00
N LYS A 77 8.13 -3.45 -15.51
CA LYS A 77 7.44 -4.44 -16.36
C LYS A 77 6.34 -3.83 -17.22
N LEU A 78 5.70 -2.78 -16.72
CA LEU A 78 4.55 -2.13 -17.36
C LEU A 78 4.93 -0.85 -18.13
N ASN A 79 6.21 -0.45 -18.08
CA ASN A 79 6.70 0.83 -18.59
C ASN A 79 5.95 2.03 -18.00
N LEU A 80 5.65 1.96 -16.70
CA LEU A 80 4.99 3.00 -15.92
C LEU A 80 5.97 3.61 -14.91
N THR A 81 5.62 4.78 -14.40
CA THR A 81 6.34 5.51 -13.35
C THR A 81 5.40 5.92 -12.22
N LEU A 82 5.94 6.40 -11.09
CA LEU A 82 5.13 6.97 -10.01
C LEU A 82 4.32 8.21 -10.45
N ALA A 83 4.77 8.91 -11.48
CA ALA A 83 4.06 10.06 -12.02
C ALA A 83 2.75 9.65 -12.71
N ASP A 84 2.70 8.46 -13.28
CA ASP A 84 1.51 7.93 -13.97
C ASP A 84 0.43 7.45 -13.00
N MET A 85 0.75 7.26 -11.73
CA MET A 85 -0.22 6.82 -10.72
C MET A 85 -1.10 7.97 -10.27
N ASP A 86 -2.42 7.76 -10.29
CA ASP A 86 -3.41 8.69 -9.76
C ASP A 86 -3.57 8.54 -8.24
N LEU A 87 -3.51 7.30 -7.76
CA LEU A 87 -3.65 6.95 -6.35
C LEU A 87 -2.59 5.93 -5.92
N ILE A 88 -2.14 6.04 -4.68
CA ILE A 88 -1.16 5.13 -4.07
C ILE A 88 -1.64 4.73 -2.69
N GLU A 89 -1.79 3.43 -2.48
CA GLU A 89 -1.96 2.81 -1.17
C GLU A 89 -0.64 2.16 -0.75
N LEU A 90 0.06 2.79 0.16
CA LEU A 90 1.25 2.26 0.84
C LEU A 90 0.88 1.90 2.28
N ASN A 91 0.88 0.62 2.62
CA ASN A 91 0.57 0.24 3.99
C ASN A 91 1.51 0.90 5.00
N GLU A 92 0.93 1.56 6.00
CA GLU A 92 1.64 2.26 7.07
C GLU A 92 1.93 1.31 8.24
N ALA A 93 2.88 0.39 8.09
CA ALA A 93 3.31 -0.42 9.21
C ALA A 93 3.95 0.45 10.31
N PHE A 94 4.78 1.41 9.90
CA PHE A 94 5.44 2.41 10.75
C PHE A 94 5.59 3.73 9.99
N ALA A 95 5.42 4.86 10.65
CA ALA A 95 5.66 6.16 10.02
C ALA A 95 7.10 6.30 9.49
N ALA A 96 8.10 5.83 10.24
CA ALA A 96 9.49 5.83 9.81
C ALA A 96 9.70 5.01 8.51
N GLN A 97 8.97 3.90 8.37
CA GLN A 97 9.01 3.08 7.15
C GLN A 97 8.40 3.83 5.97
N VAL A 98 7.24 4.45 6.12
CA VAL A 98 6.59 5.25 5.06
C VAL A 98 7.51 6.39 4.63
N LEU A 99 8.02 7.17 5.57
CA LEU A 99 8.94 8.28 5.29
C LEU A 99 10.19 7.83 4.54
N SER A 100 10.72 6.65 4.87
CA SER A 100 11.88 6.07 4.18
C SER A 100 11.53 5.72 2.73
N VAL A 101 10.38 5.10 2.48
CA VAL A 101 9.90 4.77 1.13
C VAL A 101 9.67 6.04 0.31
N LEU A 102 9.01 7.05 0.87
CA LEU A 102 8.75 8.33 0.17
C LEU A 102 10.05 9.04 -0.20
N ARG A 103 11.05 8.98 0.68
CA ARG A 103 12.38 9.57 0.42
C ARG A 103 13.08 8.88 -0.75
N GLU A 104 13.04 7.55 -0.81
CA GLU A 104 13.60 6.78 -1.93
C GLU A 104 12.83 7.02 -3.24
N TRP A 105 11.51 7.14 -3.19
CA TRP A 105 10.68 7.45 -4.34
C TRP A 105 10.82 8.90 -4.82
N LYS A 106 11.33 9.80 -3.97
CA LYS A 106 11.39 11.25 -4.23
C LYS A 106 10.02 11.80 -4.64
N LEU A 107 8.97 11.31 -3.98
CA LEU A 107 7.61 11.74 -4.28
C LEU A 107 7.47 13.24 -4.00
N PRO A 108 7.00 14.06 -4.96
CA PRO A 108 7.00 15.51 -4.84
C PRO A 108 6.02 16.04 -3.77
N ASN A 109 4.91 15.33 -3.57
CA ASN A 109 3.91 15.58 -2.54
C ASN A 109 3.18 14.27 -2.18
N GLU A 110 2.33 14.33 -1.17
CA GLU A 110 1.58 13.17 -0.67
C GLU A 110 0.09 13.20 -1.05
N ASP A 111 -0.31 14.07 -1.98
CA ASP A 111 -1.73 14.33 -2.31
C ASP A 111 -2.49 13.11 -2.82
N LYS A 112 -1.76 12.15 -3.39
CA LYS A 112 -2.30 10.88 -3.92
C LYS A 112 -2.00 9.67 -3.04
N LEU A 113 -1.33 9.86 -1.90
CA LEU A 113 -0.91 8.79 -1.01
C LEU A 113 -1.90 8.60 0.14
N ASN A 114 -2.38 7.36 0.33
CA ASN A 114 -3.19 6.97 1.49
C ASN A 114 -4.31 7.97 1.82
N VAL A 115 -5.00 8.42 0.80
CA VAL A 115 -5.95 9.56 0.89
C VAL A 115 -7.10 9.34 1.87
N ASN A 116 -7.37 8.08 2.23
CA ASN A 116 -8.36 7.68 3.23
C ASN A 116 -7.72 7.17 4.54
N GLY A 117 -6.42 7.37 4.71
CA GLY A 117 -5.66 6.76 5.80
C GLY A 117 -5.20 5.33 5.49
N SER A 118 -4.36 4.77 6.34
CA SER A 118 -3.83 3.41 6.17
C SER A 118 -3.55 2.75 7.52
N GLY A 119 -2.50 1.95 7.65
CA GLY A 119 -2.26 1.09 8.80
C GLY A 119 -2.17 1.80 10.15
N ILE A 120 -1.63 3.03 10.22
CA ILE A 120 -1.51 3.77 11.48
C ILE A 120 -2.88 4.28 11.94
N SER A 121 -3.65 4.87 11.03
CA SER A 121 -4.92 5.52 11.35
C SER A 121 -6.11 4.54 11.39
N LEU A 122 -6.11 3.51 10.53
CA LEU A 122 -7.23 2.58 10.37
C LEU A 122 -6.97 1.20 10.96
N GLY A 123 -5.70 0.84 11.13
CA GLY A 123 -5.30 -0.48 11.61
C GLY A 123 -4.62 -1.36 10.55
N HIS A 124 -3.86 -2.33 11.05
CA HIS A 124 -3.09 -3.26 10.22
C HIS A 124 -3.41 -4.72 10.58
N PRO A 125 -4.55 -5.25 10.14
CA PRO A 125 -4.89 -6.67 10.29
C PRO A 125 -4.04 -7.48 9.30
N ILE A 126 -2.85 -7.91 9.70
CA ILE A 126 -1.74 -8.36 8.85
C ILE A 126 -2.19 -9.27 7.69
N ALA A 127 -2.99 -10.31 7.98
CA ALA A 127 -3.45 -11.26 6.96
C ALA A 127 -4.54 -10.69 6.03
N ALA A 128 -5.25 -9.65 6.43
CA ALA A 128 -6.34 -9.04 5.66
C ALA A 128 -5.93 -7.72 4.99
N THR A 129 -4.79 -7.14 5.36
CA THR A 129 -4.39 -5.79 4.95
C THR A 129 -4.32 -5.63 3.43
N GLY A 130 -3.78 -6.58 2.69
CA GLY A 130 -3.72 -6.49 1.22
C GLY A 130 -5.11 -6.30 0.61
N ALA A 131 -6.04 -7.22 0.86
CA ALA A 131 -7.40 -7.07 0.33
C ALA A 131 -8.14 -5.84 0.90
N ARG A 132 -7.81 -5.40 2.13
CA ARG A 132 -8.40 -4.20 2.73
C ARG A 132 -7.93 -2.93 2.00
N ILE A 133 -6.62 -2.74 1.80
CA ILE A 133 -6.11 -1.53 1.11
C ILE A 133 -6.48 -1.54 -0.37
N LEU A 134 -6.52 -2.72 -1.02
CA LEU A 134 -7.04 -2.86 -2.37
C LEU A 134 -8.51 -2.41 -2.47
N THR A 135 -9.34 -2.82 -1.53
CA THR A 135 -10.75 -2.39 -1.49
C THR A 135 -10.84 -0.87 -1.38
N THR A 136 -10.07 -0.26 -0.47
CA THR A 136 -10.01 1.21 -0.32
C THR A 136 -9.57 1.87 -1.63
N LEU A 137 -8.50 1.37 -2.26
CA LEU A 137 -7.97 1.88 -3.52
C LEU A 137 -9.03 1.85 -4.64
N LEU A 138 -9.70 0.72 -4.84
CA LEU A 138 -10.65 0.55 -5.94
C LEU A 138 -11.88 1.45 -5.79
N TYR A 139 -12.42 1.60 -4.57
CA TYR A 139 -13.52 2.53 -4.32
C TYR A 139 -13.11 3.98 -4.52
N GLU A 140 -11.91 4.36 -4.10
CA GLU A 140 -11.40 5.71 -4.29
C GLU A 140 -11.10 6.01 -5.77
N MET A 141 -10.55 5.02 -6.50
CA MET A 141 -10.38 5.13 -7.95
C MET A 141 -11.72 5.34 -8.67
N GLU A 142 -12.78 4.67 -8.22
CA GLU A 142 -14.13 4.88 -8.77
C GLU A 142 -14.65 6.27 -8.43
N ALA A 143 -14.54 6.70 -7.19
CA ALA A 143 -15.05 8.00 -6.73
C ALA A 143 -14.37 9.18 -7.44
N ARG A 144 -13.04 9.10 -7.65
CA ARG A 144 -12.26 10.14 -8.31
C ARG A 144 -12.17 10.00 -9.82
N GLN A 145 -12.74 8.95 -10.40
CA GLN A 145 -12.57 8.61 -11.82
C GLN A 145 -11.08 8.44 -12.19
N ALA A 146 -10.28 7.96 -11.24
CA ALA A 146 -8.86 7.69 -11.41
C ALA A 146 -8.65 6.45 -12.29
N GLN A 147 -7.60 6.46 -13.11
CA GLN A 147 -7.27 5.36 -14.01
C GLN A 147 -6.26 4.40 -13.38
N TRP A 148 -5.19 4.91 -12.78
CA TRP A 148 -4.08 4.11 -12.30
C TRP A 148 -3.95 4.14 -10.79
N GLY A 149 -3.94 2.96 -10.17
CA GLY A 149 -3.74 2.76 -8.75
C GLY A 149 -2.58 1.82 -8.44
N LEU A 150 -1.73 2.23 -7.50
CA LEU A 150 -0.66 1.41 -6.95
C LEU A 150 -1.03 0.98 -5.53
N GLU A 151 -0.94 -0.31 -5.26
CA GLU A 151 -0.97 -0.88 -3.93
C GLU A 151 0.39 -1.47 -3.59
N THR A 152 0.92 -1.20 -2.41
CA THR A 152 2.19 -1.77 -1.97
C THR A 152 2.32 -1.87 -0.47
N MET A 153 3.11 -2.83 -0.01
CA MET A 153 3.37 -3.07 1.41
C MET A 153 4.72 -3.73 1.63
N CYS A 154 5.29 -3.50 2.81
CA CYS A 154 6.39 -4.31 3.33
C CYS A 154 5.84 -5.63 3.89
N VAL A 155 6.64 -6.68 3.81
CA VAL A 155 6.27 -8.01 4.30
C VAL A 155 7.38 -8.52 5.21
N GLY A 156 7.01 -9.14 6.31
CA GLY A 156 7.94 -9.66 7.30
C GLY A 156 8.99 -10.61 6.70
N GLY A 157 10.16 -10.66 7.31
CA GLY A 157 11.30 -11.45 6.83
C GLY A 157 12.15 -10.75 5.75
N GLY A 158 11.86 -9.48 5.41
CA GLY A 158 12.63 -8.71 4.43
C GLY A 158 12.09 -8.83 3.01
N GLN A 159 10.81 -8.51 2.83
CA GLN A 159 10.14 -8.57 1.53
C GLN A 159 9.31 -7.30 1.30
N GLY A 160 9.01 -7.03 0.02
CA GLY A 160 8.02 -6.07 -0.42
C GLY A 160 7.12 -6.66 -1.49
N MET A 161 5.86 -6.26 -1.48
CA MET A 161 4.89 -6.56 -2.54
C MET A 161 4.36 -5.27 -3.14
N ALA A 162 4.08 -5.28 -4.44
CA ALA A 162 3.40 -4.20 -5.13
C ALA A 162 2.52 -4.75 -6.24
N ALA A 163 1.36 -4.12 -6.43
CA ALA A 163 0.43 -4.42 -7.51
C ALA A 163 -0.09 -3.12 -8.14
N ILE A 164 -0.31 -3.13 -9.45
CA ILE A 164 -0.84 -2.00 -10.20
C ILE A 164 -2.18 -2.41 -10.81
N PHE A 165 -3.15 -1.55 -10.58
CA PHE A 165 -4.52 -1.69 -11.06
C PHE A 165 -4.86 -0.56 -12.02
N GLU A 166 -5.62 -0.90 -13.06
CA GLU A 166 -6.18 0.05 -14.01
C GLU A 166 -7.70 0.01 -13.96
N ARG A 167 -8.33 1.16 -13.96
CA ARG A 167 -9.77 1.33 -14.18
C ARG A 167 -10.01 1.80 -15.63
N LYS A 168 -10.85 1.06 -16.35
CA LYS A 168 -11.27 1.40 -17.72
C LYS A 168 -12.55 2.23 -17.73
#